data_a2de07f3c7f1f5bdf3cfcab288b82ae5
#
_entry.id   a2de07f3c7f1f5bdf3cfcab288b82ae5
#
_cell.length_a   1.000
_cell.length_b   1.000
_cell.length_c   1.000
_cell.angle_alpha   90.00
_cell.angle_beta   90.00
_cell.angle_gamma   90.00
#
_symmetry.space_group_name_H-M   'P 1'
#
loop_
_entity.id
_entity.type
_entity.pdbx_description
1 polymer ?
#
loop_
_entity_poly.entity_id
_entity_poly.type
_entity_poly.pdbx_seq_one_letter_code
_entity_poly.pdbx_strand_id
1 'polypeptide(L)'
;ILAQKGWIAPNWPVEYGGTGWNATQKHIFEEEYQAAQAPRLSPFGLIMVGPVIMAFGTEAQKAEHLPKIISGERFWCQGYSEPGSGSDLASLKTRAVREGDEYVVNGQKIWTSHAHHADWIFALVRTSNEGKKQEGISFLLIDLNTPGIEVRPIISIDGGHYLNEVFFTDVRVPVGNRIGDENKGW
;
A
#
# COMPACT_ATOMS: atom_id res chain seq x y z
N ILE A 1 14.79 11.29 -14.31
CA ILE A 1 15.66 10.51 -15.23
C ILE A 1 15.11 9.08 -15.39
N LEU A 2 14.96 8.26 -14.32
CA LEU A 2 14.50 6.87 -14.43
C LEU A 2 13.10 6.77 -15.06
N ALA A 3 12.14 7.59 -14.63
CA ALA A 3 10.79 7.61 -15.19
C ALA A 3 10.80 7.98 -16.69
N GLN A 4 11.62 8.96 -17.09
CA GLN A 4 11.77 9.38 -18.49
C GLN A 4 12.37 8.27 -19.38
N LYS A 5 13.19 7.38 -18.80
CA LYS A 5 13.77 6.22 -19.49
C LYS A 5 12.89 4.96 -19.42
N GLY A 6 11.78 4.99 -18.70
CA GLY A 6 10.96 3.81 -18.43
C GLY A 6 11.64 2.77 -17.52
N TRP A 7 12.58 3.17 -16.67
CA TRP A 7 13.40 2.27 -15.84
C TRP A 7 12.99 2.26 -14.36
N ILE A 8 11.90 2.94 -14.00
CA ILE A 8 11.50 3.08 -12.61
C ILE A 8 10.90 1.79 -12.02
N ALA A 9 10.25 0.99 -12.86
CA ALA A 9 9.60 -0.26 -12.49
C ALA A 9 10.13 -1.45 -13.31
N PRO A 10 11.45 -1.80 -13.24
CA PRO A 10 12.05 -2.78 -14.13
C PRO A 10 11.47 -4.20 -13.98
N ASN A 11 10.79 -4.46 -12.86
CA ASN A 11 10.19 -5.76 -12.55
C ASN A 11 8.71 -5.87 -12.97
N TRP A 12 8.10 -4.77 -13.41
CA TRP A 12 6.71 -4.80 -13.86
C TRP A 12 6.58 -5.41 -15.26
N PRO A 13 5.41 -5.98 -15.63
CA PRO A 13 5.08 -6.29 -17.01
C PRO A 13 5.20 -5.07 -17.91
N VAL A 14 5.56 -5.30 -19.18
CA VAL A 14 5.80 -4.22 -20.15
C VAL A 14 4.53 -3.38 -20.37
N GLU A 15 3.37 -4.02 -20.40
CA GLU A 15 2.06 -3.37 -20.55
C GLU A 15 1.73 -2.38 -19.41
N TYR A 16 2.39 -2.50 -18.27
CA TYR A 16 2.26 -1.58 -17.13
C TYR A 16 3.49 -0.69 -16.93
N GLY A 17 4.35 -0.58 -17.94
CA GLY A 17 5.52 0.31 -17.90
C GLY A 17 6.81 -0.33 -17.39
N GLY A 18 6.87 -1.67 -17.35
CA GLY A 18 8.10 -2.38 -17.06
C GLY A 18 9.05 -2.44 -18.26
N THR A 19 10.30 -2.82 -18.02
CA THR A 19 11.38 -2.75 -19.02
C THR A 19 11.45 -3.94 -19.96
N GLY A 20 10.83 -5.06 -19.61
CA GLY A 20 11.00 -6.33 -20.34
C GLY A 20 12.41 -6.94 -20.21
N TRP A 21 13.25 -6.44 -19.33
CA TRP A 21 14.62 -6.91 -19.12
C TRP A 21 14.66 -8.35 -18.59
N ASN A 22 15.66 -9.10 -19.06
CA ASN A 22 15.99 -10.39 -18.47
C ASN A 22 16.69 -10.23 -17.09
N ALA A 23 16.91 -11.36 -16.40
CA ALA A 23 17.51 -11.36 -15.07
C ALA A 23 18.91 -10.72 -15.02
N THR A 24 19.73 -10.94 -16.04
CA THR A 24 21.07 -10.35 -16.11
C THR A 24 21.03 -8.83 -16.25
N GLN A 25 20.14 -8.32 -17.11
CA GLN A 25 19.97 -6.87 -17.27
C GLN A 25 19.46 -6.19 -16.01
N LYS A 26 18.51 -6.83 -15.30
CA LYS A 26 18.02 -6.34 -14.01
C LYS A 26 19.11 -6.30 -12.95
N HIS A 27 19.95 -7.34 -12.91
CA HIS A 27 21.07 -7.41 -11.98
C HIS A 27 22.11 -6.31 -12.26
N ILE A 28 22.50 -6.14 -13.52
CA ILE A 28 23.43 -5.06 -13.91
C ILE A 28 22.84 -3.68 -13.52
N PHE A 29 21.57 -3.46 -13.80
CA PHE A 29 20.91 -2.20 -13.43
C PHE A 29 20.96 -1.96 -11.92
N GLU A 30 20.68 -2.99 -11.11
CA GLU A 30 20.71 -2.87 -9.66
C GLU A 30 22.13 -2.59 -9.13
N GLU A 31 23.14 -3.26 -9.66
CA GLU A 31 24.54 -3.01 -9.29
C GLU A 31 24.96 -1.57 -9.63
N GLU A 32 24.68 -1.11 -10.85
CA GLU A 32 25.01 0.27 -11.28
C GLU A 32 24.23 1.31 -10.46
N TYR A 33 22.96 1.03 -10.15
CA TYR A 33 22.11 1.88 -9.33
C TYR A 33 22.68 2.05 -7.91
N GLN A 34 23.13 0.95 -7.28
CA GLN A 34 23.75 0.98 -5.96
C GLN A 34 25.14 1.63 -5.99
N ALA A 35 25.97 1.31 -7.00
CA ALA A 35 27.31 1.89 -7.16
C ALA A 35 27.25 3.43 -7.35
N ALA A 36 26.23 3.91 -8.04
CA ALA A 36 25.96 5.33 -8.21
C ALA A 36 25.43 6.02 -6.95
N GLN A 37 25.17 5.29 -5.87
CA GLN A 37 24.53 5.80 -4.66
C GLN A 37 23.23 6.56 -4.95
N ALA A 38 22.45 6.08 -5.93
CA ALA A 38 21.21 6.73 -6.31
C ALA A 38 20.19 6.69 -5.17
N PRO A 39 19.33 7.73 -5.01
CA PRO A 39 18.31 7.76 -3.97
C PRO A 39 17.38 6.54 -4.09
N ARG A 40 17.13 5.87 -2.97
CA ARG A 40 16.24 4.69 -2.94
C ARG A 40 14.83 5.04 -3.38
N LEU A 41 14.30 4.27 -4.32
CA LEU A 41 12.89 4.34 -4.69
C LEU A 41 12.03 3.73 -3.59
N SER A 42 10.88 4.33 -3.32
CA SER A 42 9.93 3.80 -2.35
C SER A 42 9.40 2.43 -2.79
N PRO A 43 9.50 1.39 -1.96
CA PRO A 43 9.02 0.06 -2.32
C PRO A 43 7.49 -0.06 -2.28
N PHE A 44 6.81 0.81 -1.53
CA PHE A 44 5.38 0.65 -1.23
C PHE A 44 4.51 0.67 -2.50
N GLY A 45 4.75 1.61 -3.41
CA GLY A 45 4.08 1.65 -4.70
C GLY A 45 4.59 0.58 -5.66
N LEU A 46 5.91 0.56 -5.88
CA LEU A 46 6.52 -0.20 -6.97
C LEU A 46 6.59 -1.72 -6.72
N ILE A 47 6.84 -2.12 -5.47
CA ILE A 47 7.12 -3.54 -5.13
C ILE A 47 5.95 -4.17 -4.38
N MET A 48 5.19 -3.39 -3.61
CA MET A 48 4.11 -3.92 -2.77
C MET A 48 2.73 -3.76 -3.42
N VAL A 49 2.13 -2.56 -3.42
CA VAL A 49 0.75 -2.38 -3.87
C VAL A 49 0.57 -2.47 -5.38
N GLY A 50 1.54 -2.00 -6.18
CA GLY A 50 1.46 -2.07 -7.64
C GLY A 50 1.23 -3.48 -8.18
N PRO A 51 2.05 -4.48 -7.80
CA PRO A 51 1.82 -5.89 -8.16
C PRO A 51 0.45 -6.43 -7.73
N VAL A 52 -0.05 -6.03 -6.56
CA VAL A 52 -1.39 -6.43 -6.08
C VAL A 52 -2.49 -5.83 -6.95
N ILE A 53 -2.38 -4.54 -7.31
CA ILE A 53 -3.33 -3.88 -8.21
C ILE A 53 -3.29 -4.54 -9.60
N MET A 54 -2.12 -4.87 -10.13
CA MET A 54 -1.99 -5.55 -11.43
C MET A 54 -2.66 -6.93 -11.42
N ALA A 55 -2.50 -7.69 -10.33
CA ALA A 55 -3.01 -9.06 -10.25
C ALA A 55 -4.51 -9.13 -9.93
N PHE A 56 -5.03 -8.24 -9.08
CA PHE A 56 -6.37 -8.37 -8.49
C PHE A 56 -7.25 -7.13 -8.65
N GLY A 57 -6.70 -6.03 -9.12
CA GLY A 57 -7.44 -4.78 -9.35
C GLY A 57 -8.31 -4.84 -10.60
N THR A 58 -9.39 -4.06 -10.59
CA THR A 58 -10.19 -3.80 -11.79
C THR A 58 -9.40 -2.96 -12.80
N GLU A 59 -9.82 -2.96 -14.07
CA GLU A 59 -9.18 -2.11 -15.09
C GLU A 59 -9.23 -0.61 -14.72
N ALA A 60 -10.29 -0.17 -14.06
CA ALA A 60 -10.41 1.20 -13.57
C ALA A 60 -9.35 1.49 -12.48
N GLN A 61 -9.14 0.59 -11.53
CA GLN A 61 -8.12 0.74 -10.50
C GLN A 61 -6.70 0.71 -11.07
N LYS A 62 -6.44 -0.15 -12.05
CA LYS A 62 -5.15 -0.20 -12.76
C LYS A 62 -4.88 1.11 -13.49
N ALA A 63 -5.86 1.61 -14.25
CA ALA A 63 -5.75 2.86 -15.00
C ALA A 63 -5.55 4.08 -14.08
N GLU A 64 -6.20 4.09 -12.92
CA GLU A 64 -6.12 5.18 -11.94
C GLU A 64 -4.79 5.19 -11.18
N HIS A 65 -4.30 4.02 -10.74
CA HIS A 65 -3.21 3.97 -9.76
C HIS A 65 -1.84 3.69 -10.37
N LEU A 66 -1.72 2.77 -11.35
CA LEU A 66 -0.41 2.33 -11.84
C LEU A 66 0.41 3.45 -12.49
N PRO A 67 -0.16 4.32 -13.35
CA PRO A 67 0.59 5.43 -13.92
C PRO A 67 1.10 6.41 -12.86
N LYS A 68 0.30 6.67 -11.80
CA LYS A 68 0.66 7.60 -10.73
C LYS A 68 1.72 7.03 -9.78
N ILE A 69 1.81 5.70 -9.64
CA ILE A 69 2.92 5.05 -8.96
C ILE A 69 4.22 5.24 -9.74
N ILE A 70 4.20 5.03 -11.06
CA ILE A 70 5.38 5.17 -11.93
C ILE A 70 5.84 6.63 -12.01
N SER A 71 4.92 7.57 -12.14
CA SER A 71 5.27 9.00 -12.20
C SER A 71 5.78 9.55 -10.87
N GLY A 72 5.49 8.86 -9.74
CA GLY A 72 5.75 9.35 -8.39
C GLY A 72 4.74 10.40 -7.92
N GLU A 73 3.67 10.63 -8.67
CA GLU A 73 2.59 11.56 -8.31
C GLU A 73 1.81 11.07 -7.08
N ARG A 74 1.80 9.75 -6.83
CA ARG A 74 1.10 9.14 -5.68
C ARG A 74 2.07 8.33 -4.83
N PHE A 75 2.31 8.81 -3.64
CA PHE A 75 3.14 8.12 -2.66
C PHE A 75 2.28 7.22 -1.76
N TRP A 76 2.73 5.99 -1.54
CA TRP A 76 2.01 4.96 -0.80
C TRP A 76 2.67 4.61 0.53
N CYS A 77 1.88 4.22 1.53
CA CYS A 77 2.35 3.54 2.72
C CYS A 77 1.52 2.28 3.00
N GLN A 78 2.02 1.42 3.89
CA GLN A 78 1.42 0.13 4.22
C GLN A 78 0.74 0.17 5.58
N GLY A 79 -0.55 -0.17 5.63
CA GLY A 79 -1.37 -0.26 6.84
C GLY A 79 -1.68 -1.71 7.22
N TYR A 80 -0.69 -2.46 7.73
CA TYR A 80 -0.85 -3.87 8.10
C TYR A 80 -0.87 -4.04 9.61
N SER A 81 0.27 -3.85 10.28
CA SER A 81 0.42 -4.08 11.72
C SER A 81 -0.49 -3.21 12.57
N GLU A 82 -0.95 -3.77 13.68
CA GLU A 82 -1.71 -3.08 14.72
C GLU A 82 -1.02 -3.28 16.07
N PRO A 83 -1.33 -2.50 17.12
CA PRO A 83 -0.71 -2.66 18.44
C PRO A 83 -0.76 -4.10 18.97
N GLY A 84 -1.82 -4.86 18.66
CA GLY A 84 -1.99 -6.24 19.05
C GLY A 84 -1.76 -7.28 17.95
N SER A 85 -1.33 -6.89 16.74
CA SER A 85 -1.27 -7.76 15.56
C SER A 85 -0.08 -7.41 14.67
N GLY A 86 1.08 -7.96 15.01
CA GLY A 86 2.29 -7.86 14.20
C GLY A 86 2.58 -9.19 13.49
N SER A 87 3.33 -10.09 14.14
CA SER A 87 3.61 -11.42 13.58
C SER A 87 2.35 -12.29 13.38
N ASP A 88 1.37 -12.19 14.28
CA ASP A 88 0.02 -12.75 14.06
C ASP A 88 -0.86 -11.70 13.36
N LEU A 89 -0.51 -11.33 12.14
CA LEU A 89 -1.23 -10.30 11.38
C LEU A 89 -2.69 -10.70 11.13
N ALA A 90 -2.98 -11.99 11.01
CA ALA A 90 -4.35 -12.48 10.81
C ALA A 90 -5.29 -12.14 11.99
N SER A 91 -4.75 -11.74 13.15
CA SER A 91 -5.54 -11.28 14.30
C SER A 91 -5.92 -9.80 14.27
N LEU A 92 -5.65 -9.09 13.16
CA LEU A 92 -5.99 -7.68 12.98
C LEU A 92 -7.46 -7.37 13.29
N LYS A 93 -7.69 -6.17 13.86
CA LYS A 93 -9.00 -5.75 14.40
C LYS A 93 -9.53 -4.46 13.77
N THR A 94 -8.74 -3.73 13.00
CA THR A 94 -9.23 -2.56 12.25
C THR A 94 -10.42 -3.00 11.42
N ARG A 95 -11.61 -2.54 11.80
CA ARG A 95 -12.89 -3.00 11.24
C ARG A 95 -13.31 -2.12 10.07
N ALA A 96 -13.88 -2.73 9.05
CA ALA A 96 -14.55 -2.05 7.95
C ALA A 96 -15.95 -2.64 7.80
N VAL A 97 -16.97 -1.82 8.07
CA VAL A 97 -18.39 -2.20 7.94
C VAL A 97 -18.93 -1.58 6.67
N ARG A 98 -19.53 -2.41 5.81
CA ARG A 98 -20.14 -1.91 4.59
C ARG A 98 -21.48 -1.23 4.89
N GLU A 99 -21.61 0.01 4.44
CA GLU A 99 -22.81 0.83 4.49
C GLU A 99 -23.11 1.34 3.05
N GLY A 100 -23.98 0.66 2.34
CA GLY A 100 -24.28 0.97 0.94
C GLY A 100 -23.06 0.78 0.04
N ASP A 101 -22.61 1.87 -0.58
CA ASP A 101 -21.48 1.89 -1.52
C ASP A 101 -20.16 2.30 -0.86
N GLU A 102 -20.09 2.33 0.47
CA GLU A 102 -18.91 2.67 1.24
C GLU A 102 -18.63 1.64 2.34
N TYR A 103 -17.37 1.60 2.78
CA TYR A 103 -16.97 1.01 4.05
C TYR A 103 -16.76 2.10 5.08
N VAL A 104 -17.26 1.91 6.30
CA VAL A 104 -16.92 2.73 7.46
C VAL A 104 -15.80 2.03 8.22
N VAL A 105 -14.61 2.63 8.21
CA VAL A 105 -13.38 2.05 8.77
C VAL A 105 -13.08 2.66 10.13
N ASN A 106 -12.88 1.78 11.12
CA ASN A 106 -12.51 2.15 12.49
C ASN A 106 -11.39 1.25 13.00
N GLY A 107 -10.35 1.84 13.57
CA GLY A 107 -9.22 1.13 14.14
C GLY A 107 -7.92 1.90 14.13
N GLN A 108 -6.82 1.18 14.28
CA GLN A 108 -5.48 1.76 14.33
C GLN A 108 -4.47 0.86 13.64
N LYS A 109 -3.60 1.46 12.84
CA LYS A 109 -2.38 0.85 12.33
C LYS A 109 -1.16 1.45 13.02
N ILE A 110 -0.09 0.66 13.14
CA ILE A 110 1.15 1.08 13.80
C ILE A 110 2.36 0.68 12.99
N TRP A 111 3.48 1.32 13.24
CA TRP A 111 4.74 1.13 12.52
C TRP A 111 4.65 1.44 11.04
N THR A 112 3.69 2.30 10.66
CA THR A 112 3.46 2.69 9.27
C THR A 112 4.57 3.62 8.79
N SER A 113 5.52 3.06 8.03
CA SER A 113 6.65 3.83 7.52
C SER A 113 6.18 4.91 6.55
N HIS A 114 6.69 6.13 6.75
CA HIS A 114 6.47 7.30 5.89
C HIS A 114 5.00 7.71 5.67
N ALA A 115 4.06 7.32 6.54
CA ALA A 115 2.65 7.71 6.40
C ALA A 115 2.46 9.23 6.37
N HIS A 116 3.31 9.99 7.08
CA HIS A 116 3.30 11.47 7.08
C HIS A 116 3.72 12.12 5.75
N HIS A 117 4.21 11.33 4.80
CA HIS A 117 4.53 11.75 3.42
C HIS A 117 3.63 11.11 2.38
N ALA A 118 2.82 10.10 2.79
CA ALA A 118 2.03 9.34 1.86
C ALA A 118 0.70 10.01 1.52
N ASP A 119 0.27 9.85 0.27
CA ASP A 119 -1.04 10.26 -0.19
C ASP A 119 -2.07 9.16 0.05
N TRP A 120 -1.65 7.89 -0.07
CA TRP A 120 -2.51 6.72 0.03
C TRP A 120 -1.92 5.63 0.91
N ILE A 121 -2.79 4.92 1.60
CA ILE A 121 -2.45 3.72 2.38
C ILE A 121 -3.17 2.51 1.81
N PHE A 122 -2.43 1.41 1.59
CA PHE A 122 -3.05 0.12 1.35
C PHE A 122 -3.14 -0.65 2.65
N ALA A 123 -4.34 -1.01 3.04
CA ALA A 123 -4.63 -1.54 4.37
C ALA A 123 -5.37 -2.88 4.33
N LEU A 124 -4.98 -3.78 5.23
CA LEU A 124 -5.76 -4.95 5.56
C LEU A 124 -6.75 -4.59 6.68
N VAL A 125 -8.02 -4.87 6.46
CA VAL A 125 -9.11 -4.57 7.38
C VAL A 125 -10.00 -5.78 7.62
N ARG A 126 -10.66 -5.82 8.79
CA ARG A 126 -11.59 -6.86 9.17
C ARG A 126 -12.99 -6.52 8.66
N THR A 127 -13.49 -7.26 7.68
CA THR A 127 -14.84 -7.13 7.13
C THR A 127 -15.79 -8.21 7.62
N SER A 128 -15.28 -9.36 8.11
CA SER A 128 -16.05 -10.41 8.77
C SER A 128 -15.23 -11.09 9.87
N ASN A 129 -15.91 -11.66 10.86
CA ASN A 129 -15.32 -12.50 11.91
C ASN A 129 -15.70 -13.99 11.75
N GLU A 130 -16.31 -14.35 10.63
CA GLU A 130 -16.68 -15.73 10.34
C GLU A 130 -15.49 -16.53 9.82
N GLY A 131 -15.43 -17.82 10.15
CA GLY A 131 -14.40 -18.72 9.66
C GLY A 131 -13.06 -18.61 10.37
N LYS A 132 -11.98 -18.86 9.62
CA LYS A 132 -10.60 -18.78 10.13
C LYS A 132 -10.15 -17.31 10.22
N LYS A 133 -9.13 -17.03 11.03
CA LYS A 133 -8.58 -15.67 11.20
C LYS A 133 -8.22 -14.98 9.87
N GLN A 134 -7.74 -15.73 8.89
CA GLN A 134 -7.38 -15.25 7.56
C GLN A 134 -8.59 -14.92 6.69
N GLU A 135 -9.71 -15.59 6.93
CA GLU A 135 -10.99 -15.32 6.28
C GLU A 135 -11.60 -14.06 6.92
N GLY A 136 -12.36 -13.31 6.14
CA GLY A 136 -12.96 -12.06 6.63
C GLY A 136 -12.00 -10.86 6.67
N ILE A 137 -10.84 -10.95 6.02
CA ILE A 137 -9.93 -9.82 5.78
C ILE A 137 -10.14 -9.31 4.37
N SER A 138 -10.28 -8.00 4.20
CA SER A 138 -10.34 -7.33 2.90
C SER A 138 -9.17 -6.37 2.73
N PHE A 139 -8.79 -6.12 1.47
CA PHE A 139 -7.71 -5.21 1.10
C PHE A 139 -8.31 -3.91 0.56
N LEU A 140 -8.06 -2.78 1.24
CA LEU A 140 -8.58 -1.47 0.85
C LEU A 140 -7.45 -0.52 0.45
N LEU A 141 -7.72 0.28 -0.58
CA LEU A 141 -6.94 1.45 -0.96
C LEU A 141 -7.62 2.69 -0.35
N ILE A 142 -6.94 3.41 0.52
CA ILE A 142 -7.53 4.51 1.28
C ILE A 142 -6.72 5.79 1.01
N ASP A 143 -7.38 6.86 0.61
CA ASP A 143 -6.79 8.19 0.53
C ASP A 143 -6.58 8.73 1.94
N LEU A 144 -5.34 9.08 2.30
CA LEU A 144 -4.99 9.57 3.63
C LEU A 144 -5.55 10.98 3.93
N ASN A 145 -6.06 11.68 2.92
CA ASN A 145 -6.77 12.95 3.11
C ASN A 145 -8.24 12.77 3.50
N THR A 146 -8.73 11.52 3.57
CA THR A 146 -10.12 11.24 3.95
C THR A 146 -10.37 11.69 5.40
N PRO A 147 -11.47 12.44 5.66
CA PRO A 147 -11.82 12.84 7.02
C PRO A 147 -11.90 11.67 7.99
N GLY A 148 -11.42 11.86 9.22
CA GLY A 148 -11.37 10.82 10.24
C GLY A 148 -10.04 10.05 10.30
N ILE A 149 -9.08 10.34 9.41
CA ILE A 149 -7.72 9.79 9.48
C ILE A 149 -6.83 10.75 10.25
N GLU A 150 -6.09 10.21 11.22
CA GLU A 150 -5.05 10.93 11.95
C GLU A 150 -3.74 10.16 11.90
N VAL A 151 -2.67 10.82 11.46
CA VAL A 151 -1.31 10.27 11.43
C VAL A 151 -0.50 10.88 12.55
N ARG A 152 0.01 10.06 13.47
CA ARG A 152 0.83 10.48 14.60
C ARG A 152 2.26 9.95 14.50
N PRO A 153 3.28 10.76 14.77
CA PRO A 153 4.67 10.35 14.68
C PRO A 153 5.05 9.35 15.77
N ILE A 154 5.88 8.37 15.40
CA ILE A 154 6.67 7.56 16.32
C ILE A 154 8.12 7.98 16.13
N ILE A 155 8.71 8.61 17.16
CA ILE A 155 10.10 9.03 17.09
C ILE A 155 11.00 7.85 17.43
N SER A 156 11.94 7.54 16.53
CA SER A 156 12.89 6.46 16.67
C SER A 156 14.02 6.82 17.65
N ILE A 157 14.81 5.82 18.07
CA ILE A 157 15.90 6.00 19.05
C ILE A 157 16.99 6.98 18.58
N ASP A 158 17.12 7.15 17.28
CA ASP A 158 18.03 8.12 16.63
C ASP A 158 17.45 9.54 16.55
N GLY A 159 16.24 9.75 17.09
CA GLY A 159 15.50 11.01 17.01
C GLY A 159 14.80 11.24 15.67
N GLY A 160 14.86 10.29 14.73
CA GLY A 160 14.23 10.41 13.41
C GLY A 160 12.73 10.10 13.43
N HIS A 161 12.00 10.74 12.51
CA HIS A 161 10.58 10.49 12.27
C HIS A 161 10.41 9.69 10.97
N TYR A 162 10.36 8.36 11.09
CA TYR A 162 10.20 7.43 9.97
C TYR A 162 8.91 6.63 10.05
N LEU A 163 8.42 6.42 11.28
CA LEU A 163 7.30 5.54 11.60
C LEU A 163 6.13 6.33 12.15
N ASN A 164 4.94 5.78 11.98
CA ASN A 164 3.71 6.44 12.42
C ASN A 164 2.71 5.44 13.00
N GLU A 165 1.85 5.96 13.87
CA GLU A 165 0.53 5.42 14.12
C GLU A 165 -0.46 6.07 13.14
N VAL A 166 -1.41 5.29 12.65
CA VAL A 166 -2.49 5.79 11.77
C VAL A 166 -3.82 5.38 12.39
N PHE A 167 -4.62 6.35 12.78
CA PHE A 167 -5.93 6.15 13.38
C PHE A 167 -7.02 6.38 12.33
N PHE A 168 -8.05 5.53 12.39
CA PHE A 168 -9.24 5.62 11.57
C PHE A 168 -10.46 5.76 12.49
N THR A 169 -11.20 6.85 12.35
CA THR A 169 -12.43 7.13 13.09
C THR A 169 -13.52 7.46 12.10
N ASP A 170 -14.45 6.52 11.91
CA ASP A 170 -15.58 6.60 10.98
C ASP A 170 -15.15 7.01 9.54
N VAL A 171 -14.00 6.51 9.11
CA VAL A 171 -13.43 6.84 7.80
C VAL A 171 -14.26 6.16 6.70
N ARG A 172 -14.79 6.96 5.77
CA ARG A 172 -15.60 6.47 4.66
C ARG A 172 -14.74 6.17 3.44
N VAL A 173 -14.75 4.91 3.04
CA VAL A 173 -13.96 4.42 1.90
C VAL A 173 -14.90 3.82 0.86
N PRO A 174 -14.92 4.31 -0.38
CA PRO A 174 -15.75 3.75 -1.43
C PRO A 174 -15.51 2.25 -1.64
N VAL A 175 -16.56 1.45 -1.86
CA VAL A 175 -16.44 0.01 -2.17
C VAL A 175 -15.55 -0.23 -3.40
N GLY A 176 -15.55 0.72 -4.35
CA GLY A 176 -14.67 0.70 -5.51
C GLY A 176 -13.16 0.75 -5.21
N ASN A 177 -12.77 1.09 -3.98
CA ASN A 177 -11.38 1.09 -3.52
C ASN A 177 -10.95 -0.26 -2.90
N ARG A 178 -11.83 -1.25 -2.86
CA ARG A 178 -11.47 -2.62 -2.45
C ARG A 178 -10.77 -3.34 -3.61
N ILE A 179 -9.64 -3.97 -3.32
CA ILE A 179 -8.96 -4.86 -4.25
C ILE A 179 -9.48 -6.29 -4.07
N GLY A 180 -9.85 -6.92 -5.17
CA GLY A 180 -10.40 -8.28 -5.15
C GLY A 180 -11.77 -8.40 -4.46
N ASP A 181 -12.11 -9.60 -4.04
CA ASP A 181 -13.38 -9.89 -3.38
C ASP A 181 -13.35 -9.53 -1.90
N GLU A 182 -14.54 -9.19 -1.35
CA GLU A 182 -14.70 -8.97 0.08
C GLU A 182 -14.38 -10.26 0.85
N ASN A 183 -13.70 -10.11 1.98
CA ASN A 183 -13.21 -11.21 2.83
C ASN A 183 -12.11 -12.09 2.18
N LYS A 184 -11.52 -11.67 1.08
CA LYS A 184 -10.50 -12.40 0.31
C LYS A 184 -9.19 -11.58 0.13
N GLY A 185 -8.93 -10.65 1.02
CA GLY A 185 -7.76 -9.77 0.94
C GLY A 185 -6.46 -10.33 1.56
N TRP A 186 -6.52 -11.54 2.13
CA TRP A 186 -5.34 -12.21 2.72
C TRP A 186 -4.44 -12.84 1.68
#